data_0d15c87d9834e91ed732171303828b50
#
_entry.id   0d15c87d9834e91ed732171303828b50
#
_cell.length_a   1.000
_cell.length_b   1.000
_cell.length_c   1.000
_cell.angle_alpha   90.00
_cell.angle_beta   90.00
_cell.angle_gamma   90.00
#
_symmetry.space_group_name_H-M   'P 1'
#
loop_
_entity.id
_entity.type
_entity.pdbx_description
1 polymer ?
#
loop_
_entity_poly.entity_id
_entity_poly.type
_entity_poly.pdbx_seq_one_letter_code
_entity_poly.pdbx_strand_id
1 'polypeptide(L)'
;MYELNGIVYADDPAPLITVKYVRPLDDYRLLVRFSTGEEKKVDISDLLDEQVFKPLQDLNIFKSVYVDYGTVVWCDGAIDIAPEYLYDIGNV
;
A
#
# COMPACT_ATOMS: atom_id res chain seq x y z
N MET A 1 -6.67 22.63 17.98
CA MET A 1 -6.66 21.91 17.25
C MET A 1 -6.70 21.34 16.70
N TYR A 2 -6.60 21.66 16.93
CA TYR A 2 -6.61 20.88 16.14
C TYR A 2 -6.52 20.63 15.50
N GLU A 3 -6.28 20.66 15.60
CA GLU A 3 -6.23 20.14 14.82
C GLU A 3 -6.10 19.83 14.02
N LEU A 4 -6.09 20.32 14.20
CA LEU A 4 -5.92 19.86 13.30
C LEU A 4 -5.96 19.62 12.52
N ASN A 5 -5.94 19.89 12.58
CA ASN A 5 -5.92 19.35 11.68
C ASN A 5 -5.90 18.91 11.25
N GLY A 6 -6.02 19.30 11.88
CA GLY A 6 -5.89 18.59 11.24
C GLY A 6 -6.07 18.13 11.42
N ILE A 7 -5.96 18.28 11.86
CA ILE A 7 -6.03 17.59 11.97
C ILE A 7 -6.51 17.31 12.47
N VAL A 8 -6.70 17.41 12.99
CA VAL A 8 -6.96 16.79 13.29
C VAL A 8 -7.24 16.37 13.81
N TYR A 9 -7.35 16.39 14.71
CA TYR A 9 -7.34 15.61 15.17
C TYR A 9 -7.55 15.44 16.05
N ALA A 10 -7.89 15.53 16.64
CA ALA A 10 -7.71 15.21 17.56
C ALA A 10 -7.90 14.32 18.32
N ASP A 11 -8.16 14.06 18.82
CA ASP A 11 -8.47 13.17 19.54
C ASP A 11 -7.71 12.07 19.58
N ASP A 12 -7.92 11.09 19.84
CA ASP A 12 -7.25 9.90 19.96
C ASP A 12 -6.94 9.35 18.65
N PRO A 13 -5.84 9.64 18.14
CA PRO A 13 -5.54 9.20 16.82
C PRO A 13 -5.42 7.70 16.80
N ALA A 14 -6.04 7.11 15.82
CA ALA A 14 -5.79 5.72 15.54
C ALA A 14 -4.31 5.56 15.24
N PRO A 15 -3.69 4.43 15.62
CA PRO A 15 -2.30 4.19 15.28
C PRO A 15 -2.11 4.24 13.78
N LEU A 16 -1.01 4.81 13.34
CA LEU A 16 -0.68 4.82 11.94
C LEU A 16 -0.46 3.39 11.47
N ILE A 17 -1.18 3.01 10.42
CA ILE A 17 -1.00 1.71 9.80
C ILE A 17 0.19 1.82 8.86
N THR A 18 1.15 0.90 9.00
CA THR A 18 2.26 0.79 8.07
C THR A 18 2.33 -0.64 7.56
N VAL A 19 3.07 -0.83 6.46
CA VAL A 19 3.31 -2.16 5.90
C VAL A 19 4.62 -2.68 6.44
N LYS A 20 4.61 -3.93 6.91
CA LYS A 20 5.82 -4.57 7.41
C LYS A 20 6.41 -5.54 6.40
N TYR A 21 5.60 -6.05 5.48
CA TYR A 21 6.05 -7.06 4.53
C TYR A 21 5.13 -7.03 3.32
N VAL A 22 5.70 -7.22 2.13
CA VAL A 22 4.93 -7.32 0.91
C VAL A 22 5.55 -8.40 0.02
N ARG A 23 4.70 -9.14 -0.68
CA ARG A 23 5.14 -10.13 -1.65
C ARG A 23 4.19 -10.11 -2.84
N PRO A 24 4.72 -10.14 -4.07
CA PRO A 24 3.85 -10.20 -5.24
C PRO A 24 3.23 -11.59 -5.38
N LEU A 25 1.98 -11.61 -5.77
CA LEU A 25 1.25 -12.84 -6.08
C LEU A 25 0.87 -12.82 -7.55
N ASP A 26 0.20 -13.88 -7.99
CA ASP A 26 -0.30 -13.96 -9.36
C ASP A 26 -1.43 -12.97 -9.57
N ASP A 27 -1.70 -12.62 -10.84
CA ASP A 27 -2.84 -11.79 -11.25
C ASP A 27 -2.81 -10.40 -10.64
N TYR A 28 -1.61 -9.82 -10.50
CA TYR A 28 -1.45 -8.46 -9.98
C TYR A 28 -2.03 -8.29 -8.58
N ARG A 29 -1.85 -9.31 -7.75
CA ARG A 29 -2.21 -9.24 -6.34
C ARG A 29 -0.95 -9.19 -5.49
N LEU A 30 -1.09 -8.61 -4.32
CA LEU A 30 0.00 -8.50 -3.34
C LEU A 30 -0.44 -9.16 -2.05
N LEU A 31 0.48 -9.87 -1.41
CA LEU A 31 0.28 -10.29 -0.03
C LEU A 31 0.96 -9.24 0.84
N VAL A 32 0.19 -8.61 1.70
CA VAL A 32 0.68 -7.49 2.51
C VAL A 32 0.44 -7.78 3.98
N ARG A 33 1.50 -7.65 4.78
CA ARG A 33 1.37 -7.73 6.23
C ARG A 33 1.52 -6.33 6.80
N PHE A 34 0.56 -5.95 7.63
CA PHE A 34 0.50 -4.61 8.20
C PHE A 34 1.06 -4.59 9.63
N SER A 35 1.32 -3.39 10.13
CA SER A 35 1.81 -3.20 11.49
C SER A 35 0.84 -3.71 12.55
N THR A 36 -0.43 -3.86 12.18
CA THR A 36 -1.44 -4.44 13.08
C THR A 36 -1.26 -5.94 13.28
N GLY A 37 -0.43 -6.58 12.47
CA GLY A 37 -0.28 -8.03 12.47
C GLY A 37 -1.17 -8.73 11.47
N GLU A 38 -2.07 -7.99 10.82
CA GLU A 38 -2.97 -8.58 9.83
C GLU A 38 -2.27 -8.77 8.50
N GLU A 39 -2.61 -9.86 7.83
CA GLU A 39 -2.18 -10.10 6.46
C GLU A 39 -3.38 -10.03 5.56
N LYS A 40 -3.25 -9.33 4.45
CA LYS A 40 -4.33 -9.20 3.48
C LYS A 40 -3.81 -9.44 2.09
N LYS A 41 -4.67 -9.97 1.23
CA LYS A 41 -4.41 -10.08 -0.21
C LYS A 41 -5.05 -8.88 -0.86
N VAL A 42 -4.25 -8.15 -1.61
CA VAL A 42 -4.69 -6.89 -2.22
C VAL A 42 -4.61 -7.05 -3.72
N ASP A 43 -5.74 -6.87 -4.39
CA ASP A 43 -5.80 -6.92 -5.85
C ASP A 43 -5.67 -5.50 -6.38
N ILE A 44 -4.58 -5.22 -7.09
CA ILE A 44 -4.34 -3.89 -7.62
C ILE A 44 -4.58 -3.82 -9.13
N SER A 45 -5.20 -4.85 -9.70
CA SER A 45 -5.42 -4.87 -11.15
C SER A 45 -6.23 -3.68 -11.65
N ASP A 46 -7.17 -3.19 -10.84
CA ASP A 46 -7.97 -2.03 -11.22
C ASP A 46 -7.16 -0.74 -11.27
N LEU A 47 -6.03 -0.70 -10.58
CA LEU A 47 -5.17 0.48 -10.58
C LEU A 47 -4.29 0.56 -11.81
N LEU A 48 -4.11 -0.54 -12.54
CA LEU A 48 -3.18 -0.59 -13.65
C LEU A 48 -3.58 0.28 -14.82
N ASP A 49 -4.85 0.71 -14.88
CA ASP A 49 -5.31 1.63 -15.89
C ASP A 49 -4.94 3.08 -15.59
N GLU A 50 -4.53 3.37 -14.36
CA GLU A 50 -4.10 4.70 -13.98
C GLU A 50 -2.74 4.99 -14.57
N GLN A 51 -2.55 6.22 -15.02
CA GLN A 51 -1.31 6.63 -15.66
C GLN A 51 -0.09 6.31 -14.79
N VAL A 52 -0.19 6.60 -13.50
CA VAL A 52 0.91 6.43 -12.55
C VAL A 52 1.31 4.96 -12.42
N PHE A 53 0.34 4.05 -12.53
CA PHE A 53 0.58 2.63 -12.29
C PHE A 53 0.79 1.81 -13.55
N LYS A 54 0.72 2.44 -14.74
CA LYS A 54 0.90 1.70 -15.99
C LYS A 54 2.19 0.89 -16.08
N PRO A 55 3.32 1.38 -15.58
CA PRO A 55 4.54 0.56 -15.62
C PRO A 55 4.39 -0.79 -14.93
N LEU A 56 3.48 -0.92 -13.97
CA LEU A 56 3.28 -2.18 -13.26
C LEU A 56 2.59 -3.24 -14.12
N GLN A 57 2.11 -2.89 -15.30
CA GLN A 57 1.59 -3.89 -16.24
C GLN A 57 2.71 -4.82 -16.70
N ASP A 58 3.95 -4.36 -16.63
CA ASP A 58 5.11 -5.22 -16.86
C ASP A 58 5.32 -6.06 -15.58
N LEU A 59 5.16 -7.37 -15.70
CA LEU A 59 5.28 -8.27 -14.54
C LEU A 59 6.64 -8.18 -13.87
N ASN A 60 7.69 -7.94 -14.64
CA ASN A 60 9.03 -7.83 -14.04
C ASN A 60 9.10 -6.62 -13.11
N ILE A 61 8.46 -5.53 -13.50
CA ILE A 61 8.40 -4.34 -12.65
C ILE A 61 7.49 -4.61 -11.45
N PHE A 62 6.33 -5.20 -11.68
CA PHE A 62 5.41 -5.52 -10.59
C PHE A 62 6.07 -6.39 -9.52
N LYS A 63 6.86 -7.38 -9.95
CA LYS A 63 7.51 -8.31 -9.02
C LYS A 63 8.65 -7.68 -8.25
N SER A 64 9.10 -6.49 -8.62
CA SER A 64 10.18 -5.80 -7.93
C SER A 64 9.70 -5.02 -6.71
N VAL A 65 8.44 -5.18 -6.32
CA VAL A 65 7.83 -4.48 -5.19
C VAL A 65 8.62 -4.69 -3.90
N TYR A 66 8.68 -3.65 -3.08
CA TYR A 66 9.33 -3.74 -1.77
C TYR A 66 8.71 -2.73 -0.81
N VAL A 67 9.09 -2.84 0.47
CA VAL A 67 8.60 -1.92 1.50
C VAL A 67 9.70 -0.89 1.77
N ASP A 68 9.32 0.38 1.77
CA ASP A 68 10.21 1.47 2.09
C ASP A 68 9.48 2.42 3.04
N TYR A 69 10.03 2.61 4.24
CA TYR A 69 9.43 3.46 5.25
C TYR A 69 7.95 3.10 5.51
N GLY A 70 7.66 1.80 5.54
CA GLY A 70 6.31 1.34 5.86
C GLY A 70 5.32 1.46 4.72
N THR A 71 5.77 1.78 3.51
CA THR A 71 4.95 1.99 2.33
C THR A 71 5.36 0.99 1.25
N VAL A 72 4.38 0.54 0.46
CA VAL A 72 4.67 -0.34 -0.67
C VAL A 72 5.13 0.50 -1.84
N VAL A 73 6.30 0.18 -2.39
CA VAL A 73 6.91 1.00 -3.44
C VAL A 73 7.49 0.14 -4.57
N TRP A 74 7.63 0.77 -5.74
CA TRP A 74 8.30 0.23 -6.90
C TRP A 74 9.17 1.33 -7.50
N CYS A 75 10.15 0.92 -8.31
CA CYS A 75 10.96 1.86 -9.12
C CYS A 75 11.62 2.94 -8.26
N ASP A 76 12.28 2.50 -7.18
CA ASP A 76 13.02 3.39 -6.28
C ASP A 76 12.15 4.52 -5.71
N GLY A 77 10.88 4.20 -5.48
CA GLY A 77 9.97 5.17 -4.88
C GLY A 77 9.19 6.01 -5.87
N ALA A 78 9.42 5.82 -7.17
CA ALA A 78 8.66 6.56 -8.19
C ALA A 78 7.18 6.19 -8.19
N ILE A 79 6.87 4.97 -7.77
CA ILE A 79 5.50 4.48 -7.66
C ILE A 79 5.31 3.97 -6.25
N ASP A 80 4.24 4.42 -5.57
CA ASP A 80 3.95 3.97 -4.23
C ASP A 80 2.44 3.88 -4.02
N ILE A 81 2.05 3.11 -3.01
CA ILE A 81 0.64 3.01 -2.60
C ILE A 81 0.61 3.14 -1.09
N ALA A 82 -0.24 4.05 -0.60
CA ALA A 82 -0.35 4.31 0.83
C ALA A 82 -0.84 3.07 1.58
N PRO A 83 -0.29 2.79 2.77
CA PRO A 83 -0.72 1.62 3.55
C PRO A 83 -2.20 1.63 3.87
N GLU A 84 -2.76 2.80 4.17
CA GLU A 84 -4.18 2.90 4.51
C GLU A 84 -5.06 2.47 3.35
N TYR A 85 -4.68 2.83 2.14
CA TYR A 85 -5.44 2.43 0.96
C TYR A 85 -5.41 0.92 0.77
N LEU A 86 -4.20 0.33 0.92
CA LEU A 86 -4.06 -1.12 0.81
C LEU A 86 -4.88 -1.84 1.88
N TYR A 87 -4.90 -1.28 3.08
CA TYR A 87 -5.66 -1.87 4.17
C TYR A 87 -7.16 -1.88 3.86
N ASP A 88 -7.66 -0.79 3.28
CA ASP A 88 -9.07 -0.65 2.97
C ASP A 88 -9.53 -1.60 1.87
N ILE A 89 -8.72 -1.78 0.82
CA ILE A 89 -9.14 -2.61 -0.31
C ILE A 89 -8.72 -4.06 -0.18
N GLY A 90 -7.87 -4.39 0.79
CA GLY A 90 -7.38 -5.74 0.96
C GLY A 90 -8.42 -6.67 1.55
N ASN A 91 -8.27 -7.99 1.27
CA ASN A 91 -9.11 -9.05 1.82
C ASN A 91 -8.26 -9.99 2.64
N VAL A 92 -8.81 -10.42 3.75
CA VAL A 92 -8.14 -11.36 4.65
C VAL A 92 -8.10 -12.76 4.04
#